data_50ce940b845ab19211b942e766c0f922
#
_entry.id   50ce940b845ab19211b942e766c0f922
#
_cell.length_a   1.000
_cell.length_b   1.000
_cell.length_c   1.000
_cell.angle_alpha   90.00
_cell.angle_beta   90.00
_cell.angle_gamma   90.00
#
_symmetry.space_group_name_H-M   'P 1'
#
loop_
_entity.id
_entity.type
_entity.pdbx_description
1 polymer ?
#
loop_
_entity_poly.entity_id
_entity_poly.type
_entity_poly.pdbx_seq_one_letter_code
_entity_poly.pdbx_strand_id
1 'polypeptide(L)'
;MTDSAIYWGRVTHQRFLPREHAFDYRVMMFEFFLDELDDIRRDVKGVVFEGQVTEVPEPVRAINRLPGRYVLRRRDFLPEYEGTLEQATRSMHHDLVGAEAPGRVAVLANLASLGWNFNPITLYFFYDDARVVRTIAEVTNTPWGERHLYVLGPPGTLVFDKAHHVSPFLEMAGRYRLTYSLPAARFRLAMTLFDPAPELADGLGARRFGATMNFGRVELSSREIGRATRRYPDMAFRVSFRIYVQAARLFAKRIKYVPHPTSTKGLTNAPTR
;
A
#
# COMPACT_ATOMS: atom_id res chain seq x y z
N MET A 1 7.03 21.17 -13.32
CA MET A 1 6.43 19.82 -13.50
C MET A 1 6.85 19.00 -12.29
N THR A 2 5.95 18.27 -11.70
CA THR A 2 6.23 17.40 -10.53
C THR A 2 6.58 15.99 -11.02
N ASP A 3 7.45 15.29 -10.27
CA ASP A 3 7.70 13.86 -10.48
C ASP A 3 6.58 12.99 -9.91
N SER A 4 5.74 13.58 -9.04
CA SER A 4 4.57 12.93 -8.46
C SER A 4 3.54 12.53 -9.53
N ALA A 5 2.78 11.46 -9.28
CA ALA A 5 1.97 10.83 -10.31
C ALA A 5 0.67 10.23 -9.79
N ILE A 6 -0.23 9.91 -10.71
CA ILE A 6 -1.36 9.02 -10.49
C ILE A 6 -1.09 7.72 -11.24
N TYR A 7 -1.28 6.61 -10.57
CA TYR A 7 -1.19 5.27 -11.15
C TYR A 7 -2.59 4.68 -11.33
N TRP A 8 -2.96 4.45 -12.59
CA TRP A 8 -4.22 3.82 -12.98
C TRP A 8 -3.98 2.37 -13.32
N GLY A 9 -4.75 1.47 -12.76
CA GLY A 9 -4.53 0.08 -13.09
C GLY A 9 -5.55 -0.89 -12.54
N ARG A 10 -5.09 -2.10 -12.41
CA ARG A 10 -5.86 -3.25 -11.98
C ARG A 10 -5.13 -3.98 -10.87
N VAL A 11 -5.88 -4.35 -9.85
CA VAL A 11 -5.47 -5.29 -8.81
C VAL A 11 -6.21 -6.59 -9.07
N THR A 12 -5.47 -7.71 -9.10
CA THR A 12 -6.03 -9.05 -9.25
C THR A 12 -5.67 -9.86 -8.03
N HIS A 13 -6.63 -10.64 -7.54
CA HIS A 13 -6.42 -11.60 -6.46
C HIS A 13 -6.84 -12.98 -6.96
N GLN A 14 -6.03 -13.97 -6.68
CA GLN A 14 -6.28 -15.35 -7.05
C GLN A 14 -5.96 -16.28 -5.88
N ARG A 15 -6.95 -16.97 -5.39
CA ARG A 15 -6.80 -18.10 -4.47
C ARG A 15 -6.69 -19.38 -5.30
N PHE A 16 -5.71 -20.20 -5.01
CA PHE A 16 -5.51 -21.51 -5.65
C PHE A 16 -6.05 -22.63 -4.77
N LEU A 17 -5.79 -22.58 -3.47
CA LEU A 17 -6.16 -23.60 -2.51
C LEU A 17 -6.87 -22.99 -1.29
N PRO A 18 -7.76 -23.75 -0.60
CA PRO A 18 -8.25 -25.09 -0.92
C PRO A 18 -9.30 -25.11 -2.04
N ARG A 19 -9.85 -23.94 -2.40
CA ARG A 19 -10.83 -23.74 -3.49
C ARG A 19 -10.44 -22.53 -4.30
N GLU A 20 -10.49 -22.67 -5.60
CA GLU A 20 -10.20 -21.56 -6.51
C GLU A 20 -11.21 -20.42 -6.37
N HIS A 21 -10.66 -19.22 -6.32
CA HIS A 21 -11.43 -17.99 -6.33
C HIS A 21 -10.58 -16.84 -6.85
N ALA A 22 -10.99 -16.24 -7.94
CA ALA A 22 -10.31 -15.11 -8.55
C ALA A 22 -11.25 -13.93 -8.69
N PHE A 23 -10.70 -12.74 -8.54
CA PHE A 23 -11.38 -11.48 -8.84
C PHE A 23 -10.37 -10.39 -9.15
N ASP A 24 -10.83 -9.41 -9.90
CA ASP A 24 -10.05 -8.22 -10.18
C ASP A 24 -10.91 -6.96 -10.09
N TYR A 25 -10.24 -5.84 -9.91
CA TYR A 25 -10.90 -4.53 -9.96
C TYR A 25 -9.92 -3.43 -10.34
N ARG A 26 -10.48 -2.39 -10.94
CA ARG A 26 -9.73 -1.19 -11.28
C ARG A 26 -9.57 -0.34 -10.04
N VAL A 27 -8.36 0.12 -9.82
CA VAL A 27 -7.99 1.05 -8.75
C VAL A 27 -7.08 2.14 -9.30
N MET A 28 -6.94 3.16 -8.49
CA MET A 28 -6.02 4.25 -8.71
C MET A 28 -5.25 4.47 -7.42
N MET A 29 -3.96 4.73 -7.55
CA MET A 29 -3.09 5.11 -6.42
C MET A 29 -2.38 6.41 -6.76
N PHE A 30 -1.97 7.12 -5.73
CA PHE A 30 -1.20 8.36 -5.85
C PHE A 30 0.23 8.11 -5.42
N GLU A 31 1.17 8.56 -6.23
CA GLU A 31 2.57 8.66 -5.86
C GLU A 31 2.90 10.12 -5.58
N PHE A 32 3.40 10.38 -4.40
CA PHE A 32 3.88 11.68 -3.98
C PHE A 32 5.36 11.60 -3.62
N PHE A 33 6.16 12.40 -4.27
CA PHE A 33 7.48 12.76 -3.76
C PHE A 33 7.30 13.75 -2.61
N LEU A 34 7.85 13.43 -1.44
CA LEU A 34 7.55 14.17 -0.21
C LEU A 34 8.16 15.59 -0.22
N ASP A 35 9.23 15.79 -0.95
CA ASP A 35 9.83 17.11 -1.20
C ASP A 35 9.03 18.00 -2.16
N GLU A 36 8.01 17.46 -2.85
CA GLU A 36 7.12 18.20 -3.76
C GLU A 36 5.77 18.58 -3.15
N LEU A 37 5.50 18.19 -1.91
CA LEU A 37 4.15 18.30 -1.32
C LEU A 37 3.66 19.76 -1.23
N ASP A 38 4.55 20.72 -0.94
CA ASP A 38 4.17 22.14 -0.88
C ASP A 38 3.84 22.70 -2.26
N ASP A 39 4.55 22.29 -3.30
CA ASP A 39 4.25 22.66 -4.69
C ASP A 39 2.92 22.05 -5.14
N ILE A 40 2.70 20.77 -4.83
CA ILE A 40 1.43 20.08 -5.13
C ILE A 40 0.27 20.80 -4.44
N ARG A 41 0.42 21.18 -3.18
CA ARG A 41 -0.60 21.91 -2.42
C ARG A 41 -0.96 23.23 -3.08
N ARG A 42 0.01 23.94 -3.61
CA ARG A 42 -0.17 25.24 -4.28
C ARG A 42 -0.80 25.08 -5.67
N ASP A 43 -0.33 24.13 -6.46
CA ASP A 43 -0.53 24.13 -7.91
C ASP A 43 -1.56 23.06 -8.36
N VAL A 44 -1.80 22.00 -7.59
CA VAL A 44 -2.71 20.89 -7.96
C VAL A 44 -4.05 20.99 -7.24
N LYS A 45 -5.11 21.30 -7.99
CA LYS A 45 -6.46 21.36 -7.44
C LYS A 45 -7.09 19.97 -7.29
N GLY A 46 -7.87 19.79 -6.20
CA GLY A 46 -8.63 18.57 -5.94
C GLY A 46 -7.94 17.54 -5.03
N VAL A 47 -6.67 17.75 -4.69
CA VAL A 47 -6.01 17.11 -3.54
C VAL A 47 -6.01 18.10 -2.38
N VAL A 48 -6.32 17.62 -1.20
CA VAL A 48 -6.36 18.41 0.04
C VAL A 48 -5.44 17.74 1.05
N PHE A 49 -4.66 18.52 1.78
CA PHE A 49 -3.85 18.06 2.89
C PHE A 49 -4.60 18.28 4.21
N GLU A 50 -4.43 17.38 5.16
CA GLU A 50 -5.06 17.45 6.48
C GLU A 50 -4.06 17.03 7.56
N GLY A 51 -3.89 17.89 8.56
CA GLY A 51 -2.91 17.71 9.63
C GLY A 51 -1.51 18.14 9.17
N GLN A 52 -0.50 17.71 9.89
CA GLN A 52 0.91 18.08 9.65
C GLN A 52 1.53 17.24 8.52
N VAL A 53 0.96 17.32 7.32
CA VAL A 53 1.50 16.62 6.15
C VAL A 53 2.83 17.24 5.73
N THR A 54 2.92 18.58 5.76
CA THR A 54 4.13 19.38 5.56
C THR A 54 4.42 20.21 6.81
N GLU A 55 5.45 21.05 6.80
CA GLU A 55 5.80 21.92 7.92
C GLU A 55 4.65 22.87 8.34
N VAL A 56 3.78 23.22 7.38
CA VAL A 56 2.58 24.03 7.66
C VAL A 56 1.38 23.08 7.86
N PRO A 57 0.89 22.93 9.09
CA PRO A 57 -0.24 22.05 9.37
C PRO A 57 -1.54 22.61 8.77
N GLU A 58 -2.36 21.73 8.23
CA GLU A 58 -3.68 22.08 7.69
C GLU A 58 -4.80 21.65 8.64
N PRO A 59 -5.79 22.51 8.86
CA PRO A 59 -6.92 22.18 9.72
C PRO A 59 -7.81 21.09 9.10
N VAL A 60 -8.49 20.34 9.95
CA VAL A 60 -9.56 19.43 9.50
C VAL A 60 -10.72 20.25 8.95
N ARG A 61 -11.02 20.12 7.67
CA ARG A 61 -12.08 20.87 6.99
C ARG A 61 -13.28 19.98 6.70
N ALA A 62 -14.49 20.53 6.86
CA ALA A 62 -15.72 19.85 6.44
C ALA A 62 -15.73 19.47 4.94
N ILE A 63 -14.98 20.23 4.15
CA ILE A 63 -14.75 20.01 2.72
C ILE A 63 -14.16 18.63 2.38
N ASN A 64 -13.57 17.95 3.35
CA ASN A 64 -13.02 16.59 3.18
C ASN A 64 -14.10 15.55 2.90
N ARG A 65 -15.39 15.90 3.12
CA ARG A 65 -16.55 15.04 2.84
C ARG A 65 -17.22 15.35 1.50
N LEU A 66 -16.75 16.36 0.77
CA LEU A 66 -17.33 16.69 -0.53
C LEU A 66 -16.89 15.67 -1.58
N PRO A 67 -17.82 15.24 -2.46
CA PRO A 67 -17.48 14.41 -3.60
C PRO A 67 -16.38 15.04 -4.44
N GLY A 68 -15.43 14.20 -4.87
CA GLY A 68 -14.41 14.65 -5.79
C GLY A 68 -13.20 15.30 -5.17
N ARG A 69 -13.01 15.13 -3.87
CA ARG A 69 -11.79 15.54 -3.22
C ARG A 69 -11.06 14.33 -2.67
N TYR A 70 -9.79 14.25 -2.99
CA TYR A 70 -8.86 13.29 -2.41
C TYR A 70 -8.09 13.98 -1.30
N VAL A 71 -7.98 13.32 -0.15
CA VAL A 71 -7.38 13.91 1.04
C VAL A 71 -6.18 13.09 1.48
N LEU A 72 -5.02 13.70 1.47
CA LEU A 72 -3.81 13.19 2.11
C LEU A 72 -3.86 13.62 3.58
N ARG A 73 -4.16 12.68 4.45
CA ARG A 73 -4.25 12.93 5.90
C ARG A 73 -3.02 12.39 6.60
N ARG A 74 -2.34 13.24 7.36
CA ARG A 74 -1.17 12.80 8.11
C ARG A 74 -1.41 11.59 9.00
N ARG A 75 -2.54 11.55 9.68
CA ARG A 75 -2.93 10.46 10.59
C ARG A 75 -3.17 9.10 9.91
N ASP A 76 -3.35 9.08 8.59
CA ASP A 76 -3.60 7.85 7.83
C ASP A 76 -2.29 7.12 7.50
N PHE A 77 -1.15 7.77 7.68
CA PHE A 77 0.19 7.28 7.35
C PHE A 77 1.09 7.32 8.58
N LEU A 78 1.65 6.18 8.97
CA LEU A 78 2.63 6.07 10.07
C LEU A 78 2.19 6.86 11.32
N PRO A 79 0.99 6.62 11.88
CA PRO A 79 0.46 7.41 13.01
C PRO A 79 1.27 7.25 14.29
N GLU A 80 2.11 6.23 14.39
CA GLU A 80 3.04 5.97 15.49
C GLU A 80 4.29 6.87 15.47
N TYR A 81 4.54 7.56 14.35
CA TYR A 81 5.65 8.49 14.20
C TYR A 81 5.16 9.94 14.18
N GLU A 82 5.83 10.82 14.88
CA GLU A 82 5.49 12.24 14.97
C GLU A 82 6.04 13.06 13.78
N GLY A 83 5.64 14.33 13.71
CA GLY A 83 6.11 15.29 12.72
C GLY A 83 5.41 15.22 11.36
N THR A 84 6.01 15.81 10.34
CA THR A 84 5.53 15.80 8.97
C THR A 84 5.53 14.39 8.40
N LEU A 85 4.88 14.19 7.24
CA LEU A 85 4.90 12.88 6.59
C LEU A 85 6.33 12.47 6.21
N GLU A 86 7.16 13.41 5.79
CA GLU A 86 8.55 13.14 5.47
C GLU A 86 9.36 12.75 6.71
N GLN A 87 9.26 13.53 7.80
CA GLN A 87 9.94 13.23 9.06
C GLN A 87 9.55 11.84 9.59
N ALA A 88 8.25 11.54 9.62
CA ALA A 88 7.75 10.23 10.04
C ALA A 88 8.29 9.09 9.17
N THR A 89 8.36 9.29 7.85
CA THR A 89 8.87 8.28 6.94
C THR A 89 10.38 8.05 7.12
N ARG A 90 11.15 9.11 7.38
CA ARG A 90 12.58 9.00 7.67
C ARG A 90 12.84 8.35 9.03
N SER A 91 12.07 8.69 10.06
CA SER A 91 12.14 8.05 11.38
C SER A 91 11.81 6.55 11.30
N MET A 92 10.73 6.19 10.59
CA MET A 92 10.40 4.79 10.32
C MET A 92 11.55 4.04 9.64
N HIS A 93 12.17 4.64 8.62
CA HIS A 93 13.33 4.03 7.94
C HIS A 93 14.49 3.81 8.91
N HIS A 94 14.83 4.84 9.70
CA HIS A 94 15.90 4.74 10.71
C HIS A 94 15.65 3.60 11.70
N ASP A 95 14.44 3.51 12.25
CA ASP A 95 14.08 2.47 13.23
C ASP A 95 14.14 1.05 12.66
N LEU A 96 13.72 0.88 11.40
CA LEU A 96 13.66 -0.45 10.76
C LEU A 96 14.99 -0.89 10.15
N VAL A 97 15.82 0.05 9.72
CA VAL A 97 17.04 -0.24 8.94
C VAL A 97 18.31 0.03 9.76
N GLY A 98 18.23 0.85 10.80
CA GLY A 98 19.36 1.27 11.61
C GLY A 98 20.30 2.27 10.90
N ALA A 99 19.80 2.94 9.86
CA ALA A 99 20.55 3.93 9.07
C ALA A 99 19.64 5.07 8.62
N GLU A 100 20.23 6.22 8.34
CA GLU A 100 19.51 7.36 7.77
C GLU A 100 18.88 7.01 6.41
N ALA A 101 17.71 7.58 6.16
CA ALA A 101 17.03 7.40 4.88
C ALA A 101 17.81 8.14 3.77
N PRO A 102 18.18 7.46 2.69
CA PRO A 102 18.89 8.13 1.59
C PRO A 102 17.96 9.06 0.81
N GLY A 103 18.51 10.10 0.24
CA GLY A 103 17.96 10.96 -0.81
C GLY A 103 16.47 11.31 -0.70
N ARG A 104 15.78 11.23 -1.83
CA ARG A 104 14.35 11.55 -1.94
C ARG A 104 13.46 10.38 -1.49
N VAL A 105 12.27 10.70 -1.03
CA VAL A 105 11.27 9.71 -0.64
C VAL A 105 10.00 9.90 -1.44
N ALA A 106 9.45 8.81 -1.99
CA ALA A 106 8.12 8.81 -2.58
C ALA A 106 7.20 7.83 -1.86
N VAL A 107 5.91 8.19 -1.76
CA VAL A 107 4.86 7.38 -1.14
C VAL A 107 3.82 7.05 -2.19
N LEU A 108 3.59 5.76 -2.45
CA LEU A 108 2.52 5.26 -3.33
C LEU A 108 1.39 4.69 -2.47
N ALA A 109 0.23 5.33 -2.50
CA ALA A 109 -0.89 5.02 -1.62
C ALA A 109 -2.25 5.37 -2.21
N ASN A 110 -3.31 4.85 -1.59
CA ASN A 110 -4.65 5.40 -1.75
C ASN A 110 -4.81 6.64 -0.86
N LEU A 111 -5.66 7.57 -1.30
CA LEU A 111 -6.06 8.71 -0.50
C LEU A 111 -7.47 8.54 0.04
N ALA A 112 -7.73 9.22 1.13
CA ALA A 112 -9.09 9.32 1.65
C ALA A 112 -10.01 10.02 0.63
N SER A 113 -11.24 9.54 0.51
CA SER A 113 -12.30 10.14 -0.30
C SER A 113 -13.65 10.06 0.42
N LEU A 114 -14.48 11.09 0.29
CA LEU A 114 -15.76 11.20 1.02
C LEU A 114 -15.64 11.00 2.55
N GLY A 115 -14.52 11.42 3.13
CA GLY A 115 -14.26 11.24 4.55
C GLY A 115 -13.78 9.83 4.95
N TRP A 116 -13.80 8.86 4.06
CA TRP A 116 -13.37 7.48 4.29
C TRP A 116 -11.95 7.28 3.79
N ASN A 117 -11.10 6.63 4.60
CA ASN A 117 -9.79 6.14 4.18
C ASN A 117 -9.77 4.62 4.21
N PHE A 118 -9.20 4.03 3.19
CA PHE A 118 -8.86 2.62 3.16
C PHE A 118 -7.63 2.40 2.29
N ASN A 119 -6.55 2.02 2.93
CA ASN A 119 -5.26 1.85 2.30
C ASN A 119 -4.65 0.49 2.68
N PRO A 120 -4.99 -0.59 1.94
CA PRO A 120 -4.54 -1.94 2.27
C PRO A 120 -3.04 -2.14 2.11
N ILE A 121 -2.41 -1.31 1.28
CA ILE A 121 -0.96 -1.28 1.08
C ILE A 121 -0.49 0.14 0.76
N THR A 122 0.51 0.59 1.49
CA THR A 122 1.30 1.79 1.18
C THR A 122 2.72 1.34 0.87
N LEU A 123 3.32 1.90 -0.15
CA LEU A 123 4.72 1.67 -0.48
C LEU A 123 5.51 2.96 -0.33
N TYR A 124 6.58 2.90 0.45
CA TYR A 124 7.52 3.99 0.66
C TYR A 124 8.80 3.64 -0.11
N PHE A 125 9.14 4.45 -1.11
CA PHE A 125 10.32 4.28 -1.96
C PHE A 125 11.40 5.27 -1.55
N PHE A 126 12.57 4.76 -1.26
CA PHE A 126 13.74 5.56 -0.89
C PHE A 126 14.72 5.54 -2.06
N TYR A 127 15.00 6.72 -2.55
CA TYR A 127 15.83 6.95 -3.71
C TYR A 127 17.24 7.39 -3.30
N ASP A 128 18.24 6.85 -4.00
CA ASP A 128 19.57 7.41 -4.07
C ASP A 128 19.77 7.84 -5.53
N ASP A 129 19.85 9.16 -5.77
CA ASP A 129 19.69 9.78 -7.07
C ASP A 129 18.38 9.30 -7.78
N ALA A 130 18.52 8.67 -8.93
CA ALA A 130 17.40 8.14 -9.72
C ALA A 130 17.05 6.68 -9.42
N ARG A 131 17.70 6.04 -8.45
CA ARG A 131 17.53 4.61 -8.15
C ARG A 131 16.77 4.41 -6.86
N VAL A 132 15.77 3.55 -6.88
CA VAL A 132 15.16 3.06 -5.64
C VAL A 132 16.11 2.04 -5.02
N VAL A 133 16.70 2.41 -3.89
CA VAL A 133 17.65 1.55 -3.15
C VAL A 133 16.96 0.75 -2.06
N ARG A 134 15.77 1.20 -1.63
CA ARG A 134 14.96 0.52 -0.62
C ARG A 134 13.48 0.81 -0.82
N THR A 135 12.67 -0.17 -0.48
CA THR A 135 11.22 -0.02 -0.38
C THR A 135 10.76 -0.54 0.98
N ILE A 136 9.86 0.16 1.62
CA ILE A 136 9.15 -0.33 2.81
C ILE A 136 7.67 -0.44 2.44
N ALA A 137 7.08 -1.60 2.69
CA ALA A 137 5.66 -1.85 2.44
C ALA A 137 4.90 -1.88 3.76
N GLU A 138 3.99 -0.94 3.96
CA GLU A 138 3.01 -0.95 5.04
C GLU A 138 1.77 -1.71 4.58
N VAL A 139 1.45 -2.82 5.21
CA VAL A 139 0.31 -3.66 4.89
C VAL A 139 -0.71 -3.59 6.02
N THR A 140 -1.94 -3.21 5.68
CA THR A 140 -3.05 -3.14 6.64
C THR A 140 -3.98 -4.32 6.44
N ASN A 141 -4.24 -5.07 7.49
CA ASN A 141 -5.16 -6.20 7.44
C ASN A 141 -6.63 -5.76 7.55
N THR A 142 -7.51 -6.63 7.09
CA THR A 142 -8.96 -6.42 7.20
C THR A 142 -9.59 -7.66 7.84
N PRO A 143 -10.47 -7.51 8.83
CA PRO A 143 -11.14 -6.27 9.28
C PRO A 143 -10.47 -5.54 10.46
N TRP A 144 -9.36 -6.04 10.98
CA TRP A 144 -8.80 -5.57 12.27
C TRP A 144 -8.08 -4.22 12.18
N GLY A 145 -7.64 -3.81 10.97
CA GLY A 145 -6.96 -2.53 10.78
C GLY A 145 -5.53 -2.49 11.34
N GLU A 146 -4.95 -3.65 11.65
CA GLU A 146 -3.58 -3.74 12.12
C GLU A 146 -2.61 -3.53 10.96
N ARG A 147 -1.49 -2.89 11.24
CA ARG A 147 -0.45 -2.55 10.28
C ARG A 147 0.80 -3.36 10.53
N HIS A 148 1.47 -3.72 9.47
CA HIS A 148 2.78 -4.36 9.51
C HIS A 148 3.69 -3.78 8.44
N LEU A 149 4.94 -3.50 8.82
CA LEU A 149 5.95 -2.93 7.95
C LEU A 149 6.91 -4.02 7.49
N TYR A 150 7.01 -4.20 6.17
CA TYR A 150 7.99 -5.09 5.56
C TYR A 150 9.10 -4.26 4.93
N VAL A 151 10.32 -4.46 5.39
CA VAL A 151 11.51 -3.90 4.74
C VAL A 151 11.82 -4.76 3.52
N LEU A 152 11.68 -4.17 2.35
CA LEU A 152 12.00 -4.79 1.07
C LEU A 152 13.34 -4.21 0.57
N GLY A 153 14.10 -4.99 -0.18
CA GLY A 153 15.30 -4.49 -0.85
C GLY A 153 14.94 -3.55 -2.03
N PRO A 154 15.88 -3.34 -2.95
CA PRO A 154 15.58 -2.68 -4.22
C PRO A 154 14.60 -3.50 -5.05
N PRO A 155 13.96 -2.90 -6.08
CA PRO A 155 13.08 -3.62 -7.00
C PRO A 155 13.71 -4.90 -7.54
N GLY A 156 12.92 -5.97 -7.58
CA GLY A 156 13.38 -7.29 -7.95
C GLY A 156 12.49 -8.39 -7.43
N THR A 157 13.04 -9.57 -7.21
CA THR A 157 12.34 -10.72 -6.62
C THR A 157 12.90 -11.05 -5.25
N LEU A 158 12.01 -11.18 -4.27
CA LEU A 158 12.31 -11.47 -2.87
C LEU A 158 11.50 -12.67 -2.42
N VAL A 159 12.06 -13.48 -1.53
CA VAL A 159 11.37 -14.56 -0.82
C VAL A 159 11.55 -14.34 0.68
N PHE A 160 10.44 -14.30 1.42
CA PHE A 160 10.46 -14.07 2.87
C PHE A 160 9.26 -14.73 3.56
N ASP A 161 9.36 -14.92 4.86
CA ASP A 161 8.32 -15.55 5.64
C ASP A 161 7.15 -14.60 5.88
N LYS A 162 5.94 -15.16 5.90
CA LYS A 162 4.74 -14.42 6.23
C LYS A 162 4.73 -14.09 7.73
N ALA A 163 4.85 -12.81 8.07
CA ALA A 163 4.89 -12.32 9.45
C ALA A 163 3.56 -11.73 9.94
N HIS A 164 2.60 -11.45 9.05
CA HIS A 164 1.37 -10.73 9.38
C HIS A 164 0.11 -11.48 8.97
N HIS A 165 -0.93 -11.44 9.81
CA HIS A 165 -2.24 -12.07 9.53
C HIS A 165 -3.09 -11.13 8.66
N VAL A 166 -2.90 -11.20 7.35
CA VAL A 166 -3.49 -10.27 6.38
C VAL A 166 -4.98 -10.52 6.09
N SER A 167 -5.50 -11.70 6.42
CA SER A 167 -6.88 -12.07 6.07
C SER A 167 -7.38 -13.24 6.93
N PRO A 168 -8.65 -13.22 7.36
CA PRO A 168 -9.25 -14.33 8.13
C PRO A 168 -9.45 -15.62 7.30
N PHE A 169 -9.05 -15.64 6.05
CA PHE A 169 -9.11 -16.81 5.18
C PHE A 169 -7.73 -17.33 4.75
N LEU A 170 -6.65 -16.82 5.38
CA LEU A 170 -5.27 -17.25 5.13
C LEU A 170 -4.58 -17.57 6.44
N GLU A 171 -4.01 -18.76 6.53
CA GLU A 171 -3.23 -19.19 7.69
C GLU A 171 -1.98 -18.32 7.90
N MET A 172 -1.45 -18.33 9.14
CA MET A 172 -0.24 -17.58 9.46
C MET A 172 1.01 -18.16 8.79
N ALA A 173 1.10 -19.49 8.74
CA ALA A 173 2.23 -20.15 8.09
C ALA A 173 2.24 -19.89 6.58
N GLY A 174 3.42 -19.60 6.05
CA GLY A 174 3.59 -19.41 4.61
C GLY A 174 4.82 -18.58 4.27
N ARG A 175 5.21 -18.67 3.02
CA ARG A 175 6.31 -17.87 2.45
C ARG A 175 5.80 -17.04 1.27
N TYR A 176 6.19 -15.79 1.24
CA TYR A 176 5.91 -14.92 0.12
C TYR A 176 7.05 -14.95 -0.90
N ARG A 177 6.69 -15.09 -2.18
CA ARG A 177 7.53 -14.62 -3.28
C ARG A 177 6.92 -13.32 -3.78
N LEU A 178 7.67 -12.24 -3.66
CA LEU A 178 7.31 -10.91 -4.12
C LEU A 178 8.23 -10.50 -5.26
N THR A 179 7.65 -10.08 -6.38
CA THR A 179 8.39 -9.46 -7.49
C THR A 179 7.78 -8.09 -7.75
N TYR A 180 8.59 -7.05 -7.83
CA TYR A 180 8.09 -5.72 -8.16
C TYR A 180 9.08 -4.92 -9.00
N SER A 181 8.54 -4.00 -9.80
CA SER A 181 9.31 -3.09 -10.65
C SER A 181 9.50 -1.73 -9.98
N LEU A 182 10.38 -0.91 -10.53
CA LEU A 182 10.43 0.52 -10.23
C LEU A 182 9.09 1.18 -10.54
N PRO A 183 8.66 2.20 -9.76
CA PRO A 183 7.57 3.09 -10.13
C PRO A 183 8.04 4.02 -11.27
N ALA A 184 7.78 3.60 -12.51
CA ALA A 184 8.13 4.32 -13.72
C ALA A 184 6.87 4.44 -14.61
N ALA A 185 7.00 4.49 -15.93
CA ALA A 185 5.86 4.51 -16.85
C ALA A 185 4.83 3.41 -16.58
N ARG A 186 5.29 2.29 -16.00
CA ARG A 186 4.45 1.21 -15.47
C ARG A 186 4.99 0.76 -14.13
N PHE A 187 4.07 0.51 -13.19
CA PHE A 187 4.38 -0.14 -11.93
C PHE A 187 3.71 -1.51 -11.88
N ARG A 188 4.50 -2.52 -11.55
CA ARG A 188 4.03 -3.90 -11.40
C ARG A 188 4.50 -4.45 -10.07
N LEU A 189 3.59 -5.13 -9.37
CA LEU A 189 3.89 -5.89 -8.19
C LEU A 189 3.13 -7.21 -8.27
N ALA A 190 3.82 -8.31 -8.04
CA ALA A 190 3.23 -9.64 -7.96
C ALA A 190 3.70 -10.33 -6.68
N MET A 191 2.76 -10.70 -5.83
CA MET A 191 3.01 -11.41 -4.60
C MET A 191 2.30 -12.77 -4.65
N THR A 192 3.00 -13.83 -4.33
CA THR A 192 2.43 -15.17 -4.22
C THR A 192 2.76 -15.77 -2.85
N LEU A 193 1.74 -16.28 -2.17
CA LEU A 193 1.87 -17.03 -0.93
C LEU A 193 1.96 -18.52 -1.24
N PHE A 194 2.97 -19.16 -0.69
CA PHE A 194 3.23 -20.59 -0.79
C PHE A 194 3.16 -21.25 0.58
N ASP A 195 2.89 -22.54 0.58
CA ASP A 195 3.14 -23.38 1.75
C ASP A 195 4.66 -23.46 1.99
N PRO A 196 5.10 -23.52 3.24
CA PRO A 196 6.49 -23.82 3.53
C PRO A 196 6.83 -25.22 3.04
N ALA A 197 7.96 -25.37 2.38
CA ALA A 197 8.50 -26.66 1.92
C ALA A 197 10.02 -26.67 2.09
N PRO A 198 10.52 -26.84 3.33
CA PRO A 198 11.94 -26.75 3.63
C PRO A 198 12.79 -27.78 2.90
N GLU A 199 12.19 -28.84 2.39
CA GLU A 199 12.82 -29.87 1.57
C GLU A 199 13.12 -29.41 0.13
N LEU A 200 12.48 -28.35 -0.34
CA LEU A 200 12.72 -27.77 -1.65
C LEU A 200 13.79 -26.67 -1.58
N ALA A 201 14.61 -26.55 -2.64
CA ALA A 201 15.74 -25.62 -2.66
C ALA A 201 15.34 -24.15 -2.45
N ASP A 202 14.15 -23.74 -2.92
CA ASP A 202 13.59 -22.39 -2.72
C ASP A 202 12.64 -22.31 -1.50
N GLY A 203 12.38 -23.44 -0.82
CA GLY A 203 11.51 -23.55 0.33
C GLY A 203 10.04 -23.24 0.03
N LEU A 204 9.59 -23.31 -1.22
CA LEU A 204 8.27 -22.93 -1.68
C LEU A 204 7.47 -24.14 -2.16
N GLY A 205 6.47 -24.50 -1.42
CA GLY A 205 5.56 -25.60 -1.72
C GLY A 205 4.39 -25.21 -2.63
N ALA A 206 3.19 -25.66 -2.27
CA ALA A 206 1.99 -25.38 -3.06
C ALA A 206 1.61 -23.89 -3.01
N ARG A 207 1.17 -23.36 -4.15
CA ARG A 207 0.63 -21.98 -4.22
C ARG A 207 -0.73 -21.91 -3.53
N ARG A 208 -0.85 -21.01 -2.56
CA ARG A 208 -2.10 -20.77 -1.83
C ARG A 208 -2.88 -19.59 -2.37
N PHE A 209 -2.18 -18.47 -2.59
CA PHE A 209 -2.80 -17.20 -2.94
C PHE A 209 -1.83 -16.34 -3.74
N GLY A 210 -2.36 -15.54 -4.66
CA GLY A 210 -1.61 -14.54 -5.40
C GLY A 210 -2.34 -13.21 -5.43
N ALA A 211 -1.59 -12.12 -5.40
CA ALA A 211 -2.07 -10.78 -5.63
C ALA A 211 -1.15 -10.08 -6.64
N THR A 212 -1.74 -9.38 -7.60
CA THR A 212 -0.96 -8.60 -8.57
C THR A 212 -1.49 -7.19 -8.70
N MET A 213 -0.59 -6.25 -8.89
CA MET A 213 -0.87 -4.86 -9.22
C MET A 213 -0.22 -4.57 -10.57
N ASN A 214 -0.98 -3.97 -11.48
CA ASN A 214 -0.47 -3.58 -12.80
C ASN A 214 -1.04 -2.20 -13.14
N PHE A 215 -0.19 -1.20 -13.09
CA PHE A 215 -0.55 0.20 -13.18
C PHE A 215 0.23 0.92 -14.28
N GLY A 216 -0.45 1.87 -14.94
CA GLY A 216 0.16 2.85 -15.82
C GLY A 216 0.24 4.21 -15.15
N ARG A 217 1.36 4.89 -15.30
CA ARG A 217 1.63 6.22 -14.74
C ARG A 217 1.02 7.31 -15.62
N VAL A 218 0.41 8.29 -14.98
CA VAL A 218 0.08 9.59 -15.58
C VAL A 218 0.58 10.70 -14.66
N GLU A 219 0.97 11.83 -15.22
CA GLU A 219 1.43 12.98 -14.45
C GLU A 219 0.34 13.49 -13.50
N LEU A 220 0.73 13.85 -12.28
CA LEU A 220 -0.17 14.45 -11.31
C LEU A 220 -0.52 15.87 -11.75
N SER A 221 -1.78 16.10 -12.11
CA SER A 221 -2.27 17.40 -12.53
C SER A 221 -3.73 17.63 -12.12
N SER A 222 -4.15 18.88 -12.02
CA SER A 222 -5.53 19.23 -11.71
C SER A 222 -6.52 18.62 -12.71
N ARG A 223 -6.12 18.45 -13.98
CA ARG A 223 -6.92 17.79 -15.03
C ARG A 223 -7.12 16.32 -14.73
N GLU A 224 -6.06 15.59 -14.40
CA GLU A 224 -6.14 14.15 -14.09
C GLU A 224 -6.86 13.89 -12.76
N ILE A 225 -6.69 14.77 -11.76
CA ILE A 225 -7.51 14.75 -10.54
C ILE A 225 -8.99 14.94 -10.87
N GLY A 226 -9.35 15.88 -11.76
CA GLY A 226 -10.71 16.07 -12.21
C GLY A 226 -11.27 14.84 -12.94
N ARG A 227 -10.45 14.12 -13.72
CA ARG A 227 -10.81 12.85 -14.35
C ARG A 227 -11.03 11.75 -13.30
N ALA A 228 -10.11 11.64 -12.34
CA ALA A 228 -10.18 10.72 -11.23
C ALA A 228 -11.48 10.90 -10.42
N THR A 229 -11.76 12.13 -10.06
CA THR A 229 -12.98 12.54 -9.35
C THR A 229 -14.26 12.10 -10.05
N ARG A 230 -14.38 12.35 -11.36
CA ARG A 230 -15.57 11.94 -12.12
C ARG A 230 -15.72 10.42 -12.22
N ARG A 231 -14.61 9.69 -12.28
CA ARG A 231 -14.63 8.24 -12.47
C ARG A 231 -14.72 7.46 -11.16
N TYR A 232 -14.10 7.96 -10.10
CA TYR A 232 -13.96 7.30 -8.80
C TYR A 232 -14.08 8.28 -7.62
N PRO A 233 -15.23 8.96 -7.48
CA PRO A 233 -15.42 9.94 -6.41
C PRO A 233 -15.33 9.32 -5.01
N ASP A 234 -15.56 8.02 -4.92
CA ASP A 234 -15.73 7.21 -3.73
C ASP A 234 -14.74 6.01 -3.68
N MET A 235 -13.52 6.19 -4.22
CA MET A 235 -12.56 5.09 -4.40
C MET A 235 -12.30 4.30 -3.12
N ALA A 236 -12.02 4.96 -2.02
CA ALA A 236 -11.71 4.28 -0.76
C ALA A 236 -12.90 3.44 -0.27
N PHE A 237 -14.13 3.94 -0.40
CA PHE A 237 -15.35 3.21 -0.05
C PHE A 237 -15.54 1.99 -0.97
N ARG A 238 -15.36 2.14 -2.28
CA ARG A 238 -15.49 1.02 -3.25
C ARG A 238 -14.50 -0.09 -2.97
N VAL A 239 -13.25 0.23 -2.62
CA VAL A 239 -12.23 -0.78 -2.29
C VAL A 239 -12.65 -1.53 -1.04
N SER A 240 -13.02 -0.83 0.03
CA SER A 240 -13.52 -1.44 1.27
C SER A 240 -14.72 -2.33 1.02
N PHE A 241 -15.76 -1.82 0.36
CA PHE A 241 -16.98 -2.57 0.07
C PHE A 241 -16.72 -3.86 -0.70
N ARG A 242 -15.85 -3.79 -1.72
CA ARG A 242 -15.49 -4.98 -2.51
C ARG A 242 -14.78 -6.04 -1.68
N ILE A 243 -13.93 -5.65 -0.73
CA ILE A 243 -13.27 -6.61 0.17
C ILE A 243 -14.31 -7.36 1.00
N TYR A 244 -15.31 -6.67 1.58
CA TYR A 244 -16.37 -7.32 2.33
C TYR A 244 -17.25 -8.24 1.45
N VAL A 245 -17.56 -7.83 0.23
CA VAL A 245 -18.27 -8.69 -0.74
C VAL A 245 -17.45 -9.95 -1.04
N GLN A 246 -16.14 -9.84 -1.23
CA GLN A 246 -15.30 -11.01 -1.47
C GLN A 246 -15.20 -11.89 -0.21
N ALA A 247 -15.13 -11.32 0.97
CA ALA A 247 -15.16 -12.06 2.24
C ALA A 247 -16.47 -12.87 2.38
N ALA A 248 -17.62 -12.25 2.08
CA ALA A 248 -18.92 -12.96 2.08
C ALA A 248 -18.96 -14.11 1.06
N ARG A 249 -18.40 -13.91 -0.15
CA ARG A 249 -18.30 -14.97 -1.17
C ARG A 249 -17.40 -16.13 -0.72
N LEU A 250 -16.29 -15.85 -0.05
CA LEU A 250 -15.39 -16.88 0.49
C LEU A 250 -16.09 -17.66 1.61
N PHE A 251 -16.83 -16.97 2.48
CA PHE A 251 -17.64 -17.60 3.51
C PHE A 251 -18.72 -18.51 2.91
N ALA A 252 -19.46 -18.05 1.89
CA ALA A 252 -20.46 -18.84 1.17
C ALA A 252 -19.85 -20.08 0.48
N LYS A 253 -18.59 -19.99 0.04
CA LYS A 253 -17.80 -21.12 -0.49
C LYS A 253 -17.31 -22.07 0.60
N ARG A 254 -17.67 -21.85 1.88
CA ARG A 254 -17.23 -22.64 3.04
C ARG A 254 -15.70 -22.74 3.16
N ILE A 255 -14.99 -21.67 2.83
CA ILE A 255 -13.55 -21.57 3.10
C ILE A 255 -13.40 -21.35 4.61
N LYS A 256 -12.50 -22.12 5.22
CA LYS A 256 -12.28 -22.10 6.66
C LYS A 256 -11.90 -20.70 7.13
N TYR A 257 -12.61 -20.20 8.13
CA TYR A 257 -12.25 -19.01 8.86
C TYR A 257 -11.09 -19.32 9.82
N VAL A 258 -10.04 -18.54 9.77
CA VAL A 258 -8.88 -18.63 10.66
C VAL A 258 -8.99 -17.46 11.64
N PRO A 259 -9.20 -17.72 12.93
CA PRO A 259 -9.24 -16.68 13.95
C PRO A 259 -7.93 -15.89 13.96
N HIS A 260 -8.03 -14.62 14.31
CA HIS A 260 -6.84 -13.79 14.49
C HIS A 260 -6.01 -14.34 15.67
N PRO A 261 -4.70 -14.61 15.50
CA PRO A 261 -3.85 -14.93 16.63
C PRO A 261 -3.83 -13.71 17.56
N THR A 262 -3.98 -13.94 18.85
CA THR A 262 -3.91 -12.87 19.86
C THR A 262 -2.65 -12.05 19.62
N SER A 263 -2.84 -10.75 19.42
CA SER A 263 -1.87 -9.76 18.96
C SER A 263 -0.48 -9.93 19.58
N THR A 264 0.49 -10.26 18.75
CA THR A 264 1.91 -9.99 19.06
C THR A 264 2.30 -8.77 18.21
N LYS A 265 2.40 -7.60 18.81
CA LYS A 265 3.05 -6.44 18.19
C LYS A 265 4.51 -6.80 18.00
N GLY A 266 4.94 -7.02 16.77
CA GLY A 266 6.33 -7.34 16.43
C GLY A 266 6.70 -6.71 15.10
N LEU A 267 7.74 -5.89 15.11
CA LEU A 267 8.45 -5.45 13.91
C LEU A 267 9.30 -6.62 13.44
N THR A 268 9.11 -7.07 12.20
CA THR A 268 9.94 -8.15 11.63
C THR A 268 10.62 -7.63 10.37
N ASN A 269 11.93 -7.62 10.39
CA ASN A 269 12.76 -7.31 9.23
C ASN A 269 12.81 -8.53 8.31
N ALA A 270 12.55 -8.34 7.01
CA ALA A 270 12.92 -9.34 6.02
C ALA A 270 14.43 -9.35 5.88
N PRO A 271 15.08 -10.54 5.80
CA PRO A 271 16.53 -10.60 5.69
C PRO A 271 17.02 -9.92 4.42
N THR A 272 17.88 -8.94 4.60
CA THR A 272 18.69 -8.36 3.53
C THR A 272 19.73 -9.39 3.07
N ARG A 273 19.63 -9.87 1.87
CA ARG A 273 20.74 -10.43 1.08
C ARG A 273 20.79 -9.79 -0.28
#